data_b3aa5f4943def00d0de744be88da1f4c
#
_entry.id   b3aa5f4943def00d0de744be88da1f4c
#
_cell.length_a   1.000
_cell.length_b   1.000
_cell.length_c   1.000
_cell.angle_alpha   90.00
_cell.angle_beta   90.00
_cell.angle_gamma   90.00
#
_symmetry.space_group_name_H-M   'P 1'
#
loop_
_entity.id
_entity.type
_entity.pdbx_description
1 polymer ?
#
loop_
_entity_poly.entity_id
_entity_poly.type
_entity_poly.pdbx_seq_one_letter_code
_entity_poly.pdbx_strand_id
1 'polypeptide(L)'
;MAQPNKIAGITVARQQQIDVASDPSRGKWSSPFRLRSGNLAVGLMRVNKDGGENNLHAHPDVESIWIVLKGRARFYGMNDVLVAEVGPGEGVAIPKGVPYWFDNTEEEPLELYHITSRDSLIKDVHRVNFAPYTDAQNSRGPRPGREATEEEKEAAAKL
;
A
#
# COMPACT_ATOMS: atom_id res chain seq x y z
N MET A 1 32.38 -4.91 -6.77
CA MET A 1 31.10 -5.66 -6.74
C MET A 1 30.81 -6.17 -8.16
N ALA A 2 30.64 -7.49 -8.33
CA ALA A 2 30.36 -8.07 -9.65
C ALA A 2 29.02 -7.58 -10.17
N GLN A 3 28.97 -7.12 -11.41
CA GLN A 3 27.71 -6.79 -12.08
C GLN A 3 26.87 -8.08 -12.22
N PRO A 4 25.56 -8.01 -11.94
CA PRO A 4 24.71 -9.18 -12.13
C PRO A 4 24.71 -9.57 -13.61
N ASN A 5 24.89 -10.87 -13.89
CA ASN A 5 24.76 -11.38 -15.25
C ASN A 5 23.35 -11.03 -15.77
N LYS A 6 23.31 -10.20 -16.80
CA LYS A 6 22.04 -9.87 -17.49
C LYS A 6 21.69 -11.04 -18.41
N ILE A 7 20.80 -11.90 -17.94
CA ILE A 7 20.05 -12.79 -18.83
C ILE A 7 18.89 -11.95 -19.38
N ALA A 8 18.75 -11.91 -20.71
CA ALA A 8 17.71 -11.11 -21.35
C ALA A 8 16.33 -11.40 -20.76
N GLY A 9 15.62 -10.36 -20.33
CA GLY A 9 14.29 -10.45 -19.72
C GLY A 9 14.24 -10.76 -18.23
N ILE A 10 15.37 -11.07 -17.57
CA ILE A 10 15.39 -11.29 -16.11
C ILE A 10 15.91 -10.03 -15.41
N THR A 11 15.12 -9.51 -14.48
CA THR A 11 15.46 -8.36 -13.63
C THR A 11 15.76 -8.83 -12.21
N VAL A 12 16.89 -8.38 -11.66
CA VAL A 12 17.28 -8.63 -10.28
C VAL A 12 17.22 -7.33 -9.50
N ALA A 13 16.49 -7.34 -8.40
CA ALA A 13 16.52 -6.27 -7.40
C ALA A 13 17.02 -6.83 -6.06
N ARG A 14 17.74 -6.02 -5.30
CA ARG A 14 18.18 -6.36 -3.95
C ARG A 14 17.62 -5.32 -2.98
N GLN A 15 17.02 -5.80 -1.92
CA GLN A 15 16.61 -4.95 -0.83
C GLN A 15 17.87 -4.37 -0.18
N GLN A 16 18.05 -3.06 -0.29
CA GLN A 16 19.03 -2.36 0.49
C GLN A 16 18.41 -2.01 1.84
N GLN A 17 19.22 -2.02 2.89
CA GLN A 17 18.76 -1.56 4.19
C GLN A 17 18.34 -0.09 4.07
N ILE A 18 17.09 0.17 4.41
CA ILE A 18 16.52 1.50 4.33
C ILE A 18 16.95 2.25 5.58
N ASP A 19 17.81 3.19 5.42
CA ASP A 19 18.11 4.15 6.48
C ASP A 19 16.95 5.15 6.59
N VAL A 20 16.10 4.94 7.59
CA VAL A 20 14.92 5.80 7.87
C VAL A 20 15.27 6.96 8.79
N ALA A 21 16.46 6.94 9.37
CA ALA A 21 16.92 8.03 10.22
C ALA A 21 17.03 9.38 9.47
N SER A 22 16.99 9.36 8.14
CA SER A 22 17.17 10.55 7.33
C SER A 22 15.95 11.47 7.22
N ASP A 23 14.73 11.01 7.50
CA ASP A 23 13.55 11.88 7.48
C ASP A 23 12.42 11.36 8.38
N PRO A 24 12.46 11.62 9.70
CA PRO A 24 11.39 11.22 10.62
C PRO A 24 10.06 11.94 10.36
N SER A 25 10.04 13.00 9.54
CA SER A 25 8.82 13.72 9.16
C SER A 25 8.00 12.97 8.12
N ARG A 26 8.57 11.94 7.47
CA ARG A 26 7.85 11.12 6.49
C ARG A 26 7.29 9.88 7.17
N GLY A 27 6.03 9.93 7.56
CA GLY A 27 5.34 8.81 8.18
C GLY A 27 5.34 7.52 7.33
N LYS A 28 5.39 7.65 6.00
CA LYS A 28 5.41 6.53 5.03
C LYS A 28 6.53 6.68 4.02
N TRP A 29 7.22 5.58 3.77
CA TRP A 29 8.30 5.55 2.82
C TRP A 29 8.20 4.32 1.90
N SER A 30 8.45 4.54 0.60
CA SER A 30 8.53 3.46 -0.39
C SER A 30 9.97 3.32 -0.85
N SER A 31 10.51 2.12 -0.70
CA SER A 31 11.85 1.78 -1.17
C SER A 31 12.02 1.97 -2.68
N PRO A 32 13.23 2.32 -3.16
CA PRO A 32 13.57 2.14 -4.56
C PRO A 32 13.54 0.67 -5.01
N PHE A 33 13.45 -0.29 -4.06
CA PHE A 33 13.22 -1.69 -4.38
C PHE A 33 11.90 -1.82 -5.14
N ARG A 34 12.02 -2.13 -6.43
CA ARG A 34 10.87 -2.43 -7.30
C ARG A 34 11.26 -3.51 -8.30
N LEU A 35 10.39 -4.52 -8.40
CA LEU A 35 10.41 -5.51 -9.47
C LEU A 35 9.13 -5.40 -10.28
N ARG A 36 9.25 -5.58 -11.60
CA ARG A 36 8.09 -5.61 -12.51
C ARG A 36 8.24 -6.74 -13.50
N SER A 37 7.11 -7.39 -13.80
CA SER A 37 7.01 -8.40 -14.87
C SER A 37 5.59 -8.34 -15.44
N GLY A 38 5.45 -7.83 -16.66
CA GLY A 38 4.13 -7.57 -17.27
C GLY A 38 3.32 -6.58 -16.41
N ASN A 39 2.13 -7.02 -16.00
CA ASN A 39 1.23 -6.25 -15.14
C ASN A 39 1.49 -6.44 -13.63
N LEU A 40 2.41 -7.34 -13.26
CA LEU A 40 2.82 -7.57 -11.89
C LEU A 40 3.89 -6.57 -11.46
N ALA A 41 3.77 -6.08 -10.24
CA ALA A 41 4.80 -5.29 -9.58
C ALA A 41 4.91 -5.67 -8.10
N VAL A 42 6.12 -5.59 -7.56
CA VAL A 42 6.35 -5.66 -6.12
C VAL A 42 7.22 -4.50 -5.67
N GLY A 43 6.87 -3.90 -4.56
CA GLY A 43 7.64 -2.85 -3.90
C GLY A 43 7.71 -3.09 -2.40
N LEU A 44 8.75 -2.59 -1.76
CA LEU A 44 8.85 -2.54 -0.30
C LEU A 44 8.30 -1.20 0.19
N MET A 45 7.48 -1.26 1.23
CA MET A 45 6.93 -0.11 1.92
C MET A 45 7.29 -0.17 3.39
N ARG A 46 7.55 1.00 3.96
CA ARG A 46 7.77 1.18 5.38
C ARG A 46 6.81 2.25 5.90
N VAL A 47 6.19 1.99 7.03
CA VAL A 47 5.15 2.84 7.62
C VAL A 47 5.48 3.04 9.09
N ASN A 48 5.69 4.30 9.49
CA ASN A 48 5.83 4.66 10.89
C ASN A 48 4.45 4.72 11.55
N LYS A 49 4.42 4.54 12.86
CA LYS A 49 3.21 4.77 13.65
C LYS A 49 2.76 6.22 13.56
N ASP A 50 1.46 6.44 13.56
CA ASP A 50 0.81 7.76 13.64
C ASP A 50 1.25 8.78 12.58
N GLY A 51 1.47 8.36 11.35
CA GLY A 51 1.86 9.32 10.32
C GLY A 51 2.09 8.73 8.94
N GLY A 52 1.97 7.43 8.79
CA GLY A 52 2.22 6.75 7.52
C GLY A 52 0.99 6.17 6.85
N GLU A 53 -0.14 6.21 7.52
CA GLU A 53 -1.38 5.57 7.11
C GLU A 53 -1.96 6.25 5.85
N ASN A 54 -2.70 5.48 5.08
CA ASN A 54 -3.54 6.01 4.02
C ASN A 54 -4.96 6.26 4.59
N ASN A 55 -5.69 7.19 3.97
CA ASN A 55 -7.14 7.26 4.14
C ASN A 55 -7.81 6.00 3.59
N LEU A 56 -9.07 5.79 3.95
CA LEU A 56 -9.92 4.76 3.35
C LEU A 56 -10.08 5.02 1.85
N HIS A 57 -9.62 4.08 1.02
CA HIS A 57 -9.59 4.22 -0.44
C HIS A 57 -9.65 2.87 -1.14
N ALA A 58 -10.04 2.88 -2.40
CA ALA A 58 -10.00 1.73 -3.28
C ALA A 58 -9.17 2.00 -4.54
N HIS A 59 -8.70 0.93 -5.16
CA HIS A 59 -8.08 0.94 -6.49
C HIS A 59 -8.92 0.11 -7.46
N PRO A 60 -9.70 0.74 -8.34
CA PRO A 60 -10.56 0.02 -9.28
C PRO A 60 -9.82 -0.86 -10.30
N ASP A 61 -8.55 -0.53 -10.53
CA ASP A 61 -7.69 -1.16 -11.55
C ASP A 61 -6.59 -2.06 -10.98
N VAL A 62 -6.52 -2.27 -9.65
CA VAL A 62 -5.41 -2.98 -9.01
C VAL A 62 -5.90 -4.05 -8.04
N GLU A 63 -5.48 -5.29 -8.29
CA GLU A 63 -5.42 -6.33 -7.26
C GLU A 63 -4.19 -6.10 -6.39
N SER A 64 -4.32 -6.19 -5.09
CA SER A 64 -3.22 -5.96 -4.14
C SER A 64 -3.06 -7.13 -3.18
N ILE A 65 -1.79 -7.48 -2.91
CA ILE A 65 -1.41 -8.36 -1.81
C ILE A 65 -0.40 -7.60 -0.95
N TRP A 66 -0.65 -7.59 0.35
CA TRP A 66 0.25 -7.07 1.36
C TRP A 66 0.82 -8.21 2.18
N ILE A 67 2.14 -8.28 2.33
CA ILE A 67 2.82 -9.28 3.16
C ILE A 67 3.68 -8.54 4.17
N VAL A 68 3.45 -8.77 5.46
CA VAL A 68 4.24 -8.18 6.54
C VAL A 68 5.61 -8.88 6.62
N LEU A 69 6.66 -8.08 6.66
CA LEU A 69 8.03 -8.52 6.86
C LEU A 69 8.52 -8.26 8.28
N LYS A 70 8.13 -7.10 8.84
CA LYS A 70 8.49 -6.67 10.19
C LYS A 70 7.36 -5.81 10.76
N GLY A 71 7.15 -5.90 12.06
CA GLY A 71 6.08 -5.18 12.77
C GLY A 71 4.73 -5.85 12.61
N ARG A 72 3.67 -5.12 12.89
CA ARG A 72 2.30 -5.61 12.89
C ARG A 72 1.36 -4.56 12.29
N ALA A 73 0.46 -4.99 11.42
CA ALA A 73 -0.51 -4.15 10.74
C ALA A 73 -1.93 -4.54 11.08
N ARG A 74 -2.82 -3.56 11.27
CA ARG A 74 -4.27 -3.75 11.25
C ARG A 74 -4.85 -3.21 9.97
N PHE A 75 -5.65 -4.02 9.29
CA PHE A 75 -6.38 -3.66 8.09
C PHE A 75 -7.84 -3.43 8.41
N TYR A 76 -8.39 -2.37 7.85
CA TYR A 76 -9.75 -1.92 8.08
C TYR A 76 -10.49 -1.75 6.75
N GLY A 77 -11.78 -2.06 6.77
CA GLY A 77 -12.72 -1.79 5.69
C GLY A 77 -13.56 -0.54 5.94
N MET A 78 -14.75 -0.51 5.34
CA MET A 78 -15.74 0.56 5.55
C MET A 78 -16.09 0.70 7.04
N ASN A 79 -16.37 1.94 7.46
CA ASN A 79 -16.74 2.28 8.83
C ASN A 79 -15.73 1.83 9.90
N ASP A 80 -14.45 1.78 9.52
CA ASP A 80 -13.33 1.36 10.38
C ASP A 80 -13.51 -0.04 10.99
N VAL A 81 -14.24 -0.91 10.31
CA VAL A 81 -14.38 -2.31 10.72
C VAL A 81 -13.05 -3.01 10.56
N LEU A 82 -12.51 -3.54 11.66
CA LEU A 82 -11.28 -4.32 11.66
C LEU A 82 -11.50 -5.61 10.85
N VAL A 83 -10.75 -5.76 9.77
CA VAL A 83 -10.77 -6.95 8.90
C VAL A 83 -9.75 -7.98 9.36
N ALA A 84 -8.53 -7.55 9.64
CA ALA A 84 -7.45 -8.43 10.06
C ALA A 84 -6.36 -7.65 10.81
N GLU A 85 -5.71 -8.33 11.76
CA GLU A 85 -4.41 -7.97 12.31
C GLU A 85 -3.40 -9.02 11.89
N VAL A 86 -2.30 -8.62 11.27
CA VAL A 86 -1.30 -9.50 10.66
C VAL A 86 0.12 -9.10 11.07
N GLY A 87 0.97 -10.10 11.27
CA GLY A 87 2.38 -9.97 11.63
C GLY A 87 3.32 -10.60 10.60
N PRO A 88 4.62 -10.72 10.91
CA PRO A 88 5.63 -11.20 9.98
C PRO A 88 5.29 -12.58 9.37
N GLY A 89 5.36 -12.67 8.04
CA GLY A 89 5.02 -13.87 7.28
C GLY A 89 3.53 -14.02 6.95
N GLU A 90 2.68 -13.14 7.49
CA GLU A 90 1.24 -13.10 7.21
C GLU A 90 0.92 -12.00 6.21
N GLY A 91 -0.25 -12.05 5.59
CA GLY A 91 -0.64 -11.07 4.57
C GLY A 91 -2.12 -10.99 4.33
N VAL A 92 -2.51 -9.97 3.57
CA VAL A 92 -3.88 -9.67 3.19
C VAL A 92 -3.96 -9.48 1.68
N ALA A 93 -4.96 -10.09 1.05
CA ALA A 93 -5.29 -9.85 -0.35
C ALA A 93 -6.49 -8.89 -0.42
N ILE A 94 -6.34 -7.83 -1.20
CA ILE A 94 -7.37 -6.82 -1.43
C ILE A 94 -7.77 -6.86 -2.90
N PRO A 95 -8.97 -7.33 -3.24
CA PRO A 95 -9.47 -7.29 -4.60
C PRO A 95 -9.62 -5.86 -5.12
N LYS A 96 -9.53 -5.68 -6.43
CA LYS A 96 -9.77 -4.37 -7.06
C LYS A 96 -11.15 -3.83 -6.69
N GLY A 97 -11.22 -2.53 -6.44
CA GLY A 97 -12.44 -1.84 -6.07
C GLY A 97 -12.87 -1.96 -4.60
N VAL A 98 -12.24 -2.82 -3.81
CA VAL A 98 -12.55 -2.97 -2.38
C VAL A 98 -11.88 -1.85 -1.57
N PRO A 99 -12.65 -1.05 -0.81
CA PRO A 99 -12.09 0.00 0.04
C PRO A 99 -11.38 -0.57 1.27
N TYR A 100 -10.20 -0.03 1.54
CA TYR A 100 -9.41 -0.39 2.72
C TYR A 100 -8.47 0.73 3.15
N TRP A 101 -8.03 0.65 4.39
CA TRP A 101 -6.85 1.34 4.90
C TRP A 101 -6.18 0.45 5.95
N PHE A 102 -4.98 0.81 6.37
CA PHE A 102 -4.27 0.08 7.44
C PHE A 102 -3.37 1.02 8.23
N ASP A 103 -3.11 0.63 9.49
CA ASP A 103 -2.19 1.30 10.39
C ASP A 103 -1.02 0.38 10.81
N ASN A 104 0.01 1.01 11.37
CA ASN A 104 1.06 0.35 12.12
C ASN A 104 0.68 0.37 13.61
N THR A 105 0.62 -0.79 14.25
CA THR A 105 0.19 -0.91 15.66
C THR A 105 1.32 -0.78 16.65
N GLU A 106 2.58 -0.80 16.18
CA GLU A 106 3.77 -0.85 17.02
C GLU A 106 4.59 0.43 16.90
N GLU A 107 5.42 0.75 17.91
CA GLU A 107 6.36 1.87 17.88
C GLU A 107 7.43 1.69 16.79
N GLU A 108 7.84 0.43 16.58
CA GLU A 108 8.76 0.08 15.50
C GLU A 108 8.10 0.23 14.13
N PRO A 109 8.85 0.66 13.11
CA PRO A 109 8.32 0.77 11.77
C PRO A 109 7.84 -0.58 11.21
N LEU A 110 6.65 -0.55 10.63
CA LEU A 110 6.07 -1.63 9.88
C LEU A 110 6.73 -1.72 8.49
N GLU A 111 7.21 -2.90 8.10
CA GLU A 111 7.73 -3.18 6.76
C GLU A 111 6.85 -4.21 6.04
N LEU A 112 6.45 -3.89 4.81
CA LEU A 112 5.58 -4.73 4.00
C LEU A 112 6.05 -4.80 2.55
N TYR A 113 5.89 -5.97 1.93
CA TYR A 113 5.80 -6.02 0.48
C TYR A 113 4.39 -5.64 0.03
N HIS A 114 4.33 -4.77 -0.97
CA HIS A 114 3.13 -4.48 -1.73
C HIS A 114 3.27 -5.09 -3.12
N ILE A 115 2.52 -6.14 -3.37
CA ILE A 115 2.47 -6.86 -4.64
C ILE A 115 1.17 -6.45 -5.33
N THR A 116 1.28 -6.02 -6.57
CA THR A 116 0.13 -5.52 -7.33
C THR A 116 0.06 -6.15 -8.71
N SER A 117 -1.17 -6.38 -9.18
CA SER A 117 -1.46 -6.66 -10.57
C SER A 117 -2.41 -5.60 -11.09
N ARG A 118 -2.00 -4.87 -12.13
CA ARG A 118 -2.80 -3.76 -12.67
C ARG A 118 -3.55 -4.20 -13.93
N ASP A 119 -4.85 -3.93 -13.95
CA ASP A 119 -5.70 -4.09 -15.14
C ASP A 119 -5.46 -2.91 -16.11
N SER A 120 -4.75 -3.18 -17.19
CA SER A 120 -4.40 -2.17 -18.19
C SER A 120 -5.57 -1.69 -19.06
N LEU A 121 -6.72 -2.34 -18.96
CA LEU A 121 -7.94 -1.93 -19.67
C LEU A 121 -8.65 -0.78 -18.95
N ILE A 122 -8.44 -0.61 -17.66
CA ILE A 122 -8.99 0.48 -16.85
C ILE A 122 -7.99 1.64 -16.85
N LYS A 123 -8.32 2.75 -17.50
CA LYS A 123 -7.38 3.87 -17.71
C LYS A 123 -7.71 5.14 -16.94
N ASP A 124 -8.97 5.33 -16.57
CA ASP A 124 -9.45 6.66 -16.18
C ASP A 124 -9.49 6.91 -14.67
N VAL A 125 -9.51 5.87 -13.85
CA VAL A 125 -9.59 6.01 -12.39
C VAL A 125 -8.68 5.01 -11.71
N HIS A 126 -7.58 5.52 -11.15
CA HIS A 126 -6.60 4.70 -10.44
C HIS A 126 -6.79 4.68 -8.92
N ARG A 127 -7.60 5.59 -8.39
CA ARG A 127 -7.87 5.70 -6.95
C ARG A 127 -9.20 6.39 -6.71
N VAL A 128 -9.98 5.83 -5.81
CA VAL A 128 -11.23 6.38 -5.29
C VAL A 128 -11.09 6.54 -3.78
N ASN A 129 -11.30 7.76 -3.26
CA ASN A 129 -11.24 8.07 -1.84
C ASN A 129 -12.63 7.93 -1.23
N PHE A 130 -12.76 7.12 -0.18
CA PHE A 130 -13.99 6.89 0.58
C PHE A 130 -14.05 7.72 1.86
N ALA A 131 -12.90 8.21 2.32
CA ALA A 131 -12.78 9.15 3.42
C ALA A 131 -11.77 10.25 3.09
N PRO A 132 -11.92 11.46 3.65
CA PRO A 132 -10.93 12.52 3.50
C PRO A 132 -9.61 12.11 4.16
N TYR A 133 -8.51 12.74 3.75
CA TYR A 133 -7.24 12.62 4.46
C TYR A 133 -7.29 13.38 5.78
N THR A 134 -6.75 12.78 6.83
CA THR A 134 -6.41 13.49 8.08
C THR A 134 -5.14 14.32 7.88
N ASP A 135 -4.87 15.26 8.80
CA ASP A 135 -3.65 16.09 8.73
C ASP A 135 -2.38 15.22 8.80
N ALA A 136 -2.37 14.16 9.60
CA ALA A 136 -1.27 13.22 9.68
C ALA A 136 -1.04 12.46 8.34
N GLN A 137 -2.12 12.09 7.67
CA GLN A 137 -2.07 11.42 6.36
C GLN A 137 -1.67 12.38 5.23
N ASN A 138 -1.93 13.68 5.39
CA ASN A 138 -1.63 14.74 4.42
C ASN A 138 -0.17 15.18 4.39
N SER A 139 0.70 14.65 5.22
CA SER A 139 2.12 15.06 5.31
C SER A 139 2.87 15.03 3.97
N ARG A 140 2.31 14.39 2.94
CA ARG A 140 2.83 14.31 1.56
C ARG A 140 1.99 15.06 0.51
N GLY A 141 1.01 15.83 0.94
CA GLY A 141 0.04 16.47 0.06
C GLY A 141 -1.05 15.51 -0.46
N PRO A 142 -2.12 16.04 -1.07
CA PRO A 142 -3.24 15.25 -1.55
C PRO A 142 -2.76 14.27 -2.64
N ARG A 143 -3.17 13.02 -2.54
CA ARG A 143 -2.91 12.03 -3.59
C ARG A 143 -3.93 12.17 -4.70
N PRO A 144 -3.53 12.06 -5.97
CA PRO A 144 -4.47 12.10 -7.08
C PRO A 144 -5.47 10.95 -6.94
N GLY A 145 -6.73 11.28 -7.09
CA GLY A 145 -7.86 10.38 -7.02
C GLY A 145 -9.15 11.19 -7.03
N ARG A 146 -10.28 10.53 -7.26
CA ARG A 146 -11.59 11.14 -7.08
C ARG A 146 -12.23 10.69 -5.77
N GLU A 147 -13.17 11.47 -5.30
CA GLU A 147 -14.01 11.04 -4.17
C GLU A 147 -15.04 9.99 -4.63
N ALA A 148 -15.37 9.07 -3.71
CA ALA A 148 -16.43 8.09 -3.92
C ALA A 148 -17.80 8.78 -3.99
N THR A 149 -18.66 8.32 -4.89
CA THR A 149 -20.07 8.71 -4.91
C THR A 149 -20.82 8.09 -3.73
N GLU A 150 -22.00 8.62 -3.40
CA GLU A 150 -22.82 8.03 -2.33
C GLU A 150 -23.25 6.59 -2.68
N GLU A 151 -23.57 6.32 -3.94
CA GLU A 151 -23.89 4.97 -4.41
C GLU A 151 -22.71 3.98 -4.20
N GLU A 152 -21.47 4.40 -4.50
CA GLU A 152 -20.27 3.60 -4.25
C GLU A 152 -20.05 3.35 -2.75
N LYS A 153 -20.28 4.36 -1.90
CA LYS A 153 -20.20 4.21 -0.44
C LYS A 153 -21.23 3.23 0.10
N GLU A 154 -22.49 3.34 -0.38
CA GLU A 154 -23.56 2.41 -0.01
C GLU A 154 -23.28 0.97 -0.48
N ALA A 155 -22.75 0.80 -1.68
CA ALA A 155 -22.38 -0.51 -2.21
C ALA A 155 -21.22 -1.12 -1.40
N ALA A 156 -20.19 -0.33 -1.09
CA ALA A 156 -19.05 -0.76 -0.33
C ALA A 156 -19.38 -1.11 1.14
N ALA A 157 -20.36 -0.45 1.74
CA ALA A 157 -20.81 -0.74 3.10
C ALA A 157 -21.51 -2.10 3.25
N LYS A 158 -21.81 -2.79 2.13
CA LYS A 158 -22.44 -4.11 2.10
C LYS A 158 -21.43 -5.25 1.90
N LEU A 159 -20.15 -4.93 1.67
CA LEU A 159 -19.06 -5.90 1.55
C LEU A 159 -18.58 -6.39 2.92
#